data_74022add2d811e61cb03dd66be62b0f8
#
_entry.id   74022add2d811e61cb03dd66be62b0f8
#
_cell.length_a   1.000
_cell.length_b   1.000
_cell.length_c   1.000
_cell.angle_alpha   90.00
_cell.angle_beta   90.00
_cell.angle_gamma   90.00
#
_symmetry.space_group_name_H-M   'P 1'
#
loop_
_entity.id
_entity.type
_entity.pdbx_description
1 polymer ?
#
loop_
_entity_poly.entity_id
_entity_poly.type
_entity_poly.pdbx_seq_one_letter_code
_entity_poly.pdbx_strand_id
1 'polypeptide(L)'
;RITFGSFNNLAKVTKSTIELWAKCILNVPKSKLILKAKSLSNPSTTERIIKSFNEYGVDRERVELIPTSKSIEEHLSIYNQIDIALDTTPYNGTTTTFEALWMGVPVIALWGNRHASRVGGSILTNISHSNLVVDSKEDYIKVAKELAENPNRINKIRHHLRKKLSSSSYCDPAAFSKKMEAAYCEMWNQWSKSQ
;
A
#
# COMPACT_ATOMS: atom_id res chain seq x y z
N ARG A 1 -11.72 -7.51 15.39
CA ARG A 1 -12.14 -7.41 13.98
C ARG A 1 -11.03 -6.73 13.18
N ILE A 2 -10.59 -7.34 12.09
CA ILE A 2 -9.53 -6.78 11.23
C ILE A 2 -10.13 -5.78 10.24
N THR A 3 -9.43 -4.66 10.07
CA THR A 3 -9.73 -3.66 9.06
C THR A 3 -8.58 -3.60 8.05
N PHE A 4 -8.86 -3.99 6.83
CA PHE A 4 -7.99 -3.71 5.70
C PHE A 4 -8.18 -2.27 5.22
N GLY A 5 -7.18 -1.70 4.52
CA GLY A 5 -7.33 -0.37 3.96
C GLY A 5 -6.49 -0.12 2.73
N SER A 6 -6.96 0.79 1.86
CA SER A 6 -6.16 1.34 0.77
C SER A 6 -6.58 2.77 0.48
N PHE A 7 -5.62 3.69 0.52
CA PHE A 7 -5.83 5.12 0.24
C PHE A 7 -5.26 5.53 -1.13
N ASN A 8 -5.04 4.53 -1.96
CA ASN A 8 -4.57 4.74 -3.32
C ASN A 8 -5.62 5.43 -4.21
N ASN A 9 -5.15 6.22 -5.17
CA ASN A 9 -6.02 6.77 -6.19
C ASN A 9 -6.77 5.65 -6.92
N LEU A 10 -8.10 5.77 -7.07
CA LEU A 10 -8.94 4.76 -7.72
C LEU A 10 -8.57 4.51 -9.19
N ALA A 11 -7.87 5.41 -9.85
CA ALA A 11 -7.32 5.15 -11.18
C ALA A 11 -6.31 3.98 -11.21
N LYS A 12 -5.71 3.65 -10.06
CA LYS A 12 -4.83 2.47 -9.90
C LYS A 12 -5.59 1.19 -9.55
N VAL A 13 -6.85 1.30 -9.15
CA VAL A 13 -7.69 0.18 -8.69
C VAL A 13 -8.37 -0.46 -9.89
N THR A 14 -7.73 -1.49 -10.42
CA THR A 14 -8.23 -2.28 -11.54
C THR A 14 -9.25 -3.33 -11.07
N LYS A 15 -9.99 -3.94 -12.03
CA LYS A 15 -10.86 -5.10 -11.74
C LYS A 15 -10.08 -6.23 -11.05
N SER A 16 -8.85 -6.50 -11.50
CA SER A 16 -7.96 -7.51 -10.90
C SER A 16 -7.54 -7.15 -9.46
N THR A 17 -7.39 -5.85 -9.16
CA THR A 17 -7.11 -5.38 -7.78
C THR A 17 -8.32 -5.62 -6.88
N ILE A 18 -9.53 -5.28 -7.35
CA ILE A 18 -10.78 -5.50 -6.60
C ILE A 18 -10.98 -7.00 -6.32
N GLU A 19 -10.79 -7.85 -7.34
CA GLU A 19 -10.85 -9.31 -7.17
C GLU A 19 -9.88 -9.81 -6.10
N LEU A 20 -8.64 -9.35 -6.14
CA LEU A 20 -7.61 -9.73 -5.16
C LEU A 20 -8.00 -9.32 -3.74
N TRP A 21 -8.43 -8.07 -3.57
CA TRP A 21 -8.86 -7.55 -2.28
C TRP A 21 -10.14 -8.22 -1.76
N ALA A 22 -11.09 -8.52 -2.64
CA ALA A 22 -12.28 -9.28 -2.28
C ALA A 22 -11.92 -10.66 -1.73
N LYS A 23 -10.97 -11.36 -2.37
CA LYS A 23 -10.47 -12.64 -1.87
C LYS A 23 -9.79 -12.51 -0.50
N CYS A 24 -9.03 -11.42 -0.25
CA CYS A 24 -8.47 -11.17 1.09
C CYS A 24 -9.57 -11.00 2.13
N ILE A 25 -10.60 -10.19 1.84
CA ILE A 25 -11.72 -9.94 2.75
C ILE A 25 -12.50 -11.23 3.04
N LEU A 26 -12.79 -12.04 2.01
CA LEU A 26 -13.56 -13.28 2.15
C LEU A 26 -12.80 -14.35 2.96
N ASN A 27 -11.47 -14.41 2.83
CA ASN A 27 -10.62 -15.34 3.58
C ASN A 27 -10.41 -14.92 5.05
N VAL A 28 -10.83 -13.71 5.45
CA VAL A 28 -10.76 -13.22 6.85
C VAL A 28 -12.18 -12.90 7.32
N PRO A 29 -12.85 -13.82 8.02
CA PRO A 29 -14.23 -13.61 8.50
C PRO A 29 -14.35 -12.35 9.36
N LYS A 30 -15.46 -11.64 9.21
CA LYS A 30 -15.77 -10.38 9.90
C LYS A 30 -14.81 -9.22 9.62
N SER A 31 -13.84 -9.34 8.73
CA SER A 31 -13.01 -8.20 8.31
C SER A 31 -13.81 -7.18 7.49
N LYS A 32 -13.33 -5.95 7.44
CA LYS A 32 -13.83 -4.90 6.56
C LYS A 32 -12.69 -4.27 5.77
N LEU A 33 -13.03 -3.55 4.71
CA LEU A 33 -12.11 -2.75 3.91
C LEU A 33 -12.51 -1.28 3.98
N ILE A 34 -11.55 -0.40 4.26
CA ILE A 34 -11.70 1.05 4.12
C ILE A 34 -10.97 1.48 2.84
N LEU A 35 -11.70 2.07 1.91
CA LEU A 35 -11.12 2.73 0.73
C LEU A 35 -11.27 4.24 0.87
N LYS A 36 -10.18 4.97 0.66
CA LYS A 36 -10.20 6.44 0.67
C LYS A 36 -9.64 6.99 -0.61
N ALA A 37 -10.45 7.78 -1.31
CA ALA A 37 -10.03 8.49 -2.51
C ALA A 37 -10.96 9.68 -2.81
N LYS A 38 -10.40 10.80 -3.32
CA LYS A 38 -11.17 12.01 -3.67
C LYS A 38 -12.34 11.70 -4.63
N SER A 39 -12.14 10.80 -5.57
CA SER A 39 -13.16 10.42 -6.55
C SER A 39 -14.40 9.71 -5.95
N LEU A 40 -14.31 9.25 -4.70
CA LEU A 40 -15.47 8.71 -3.95
C LEU A 40 -16.46 9.79 -3.50
N SER A 41 -16.17 11.06 -3.70
CA SER A 41 -17.17 12.13 -3.57
C SER A 41 -18.27 12.07 -4.64
N ASN A 42 -18.04 11.34 -5.73
CA ASN A 42 -19.01 11.14 -6.79
C ASN A 42 -19.86 9.88 -6.51
N PRO A 43 -21.20 10.01 -6.38
CA PRO A 43 -22.09 8.88 -6.06
C PRO A 43 -21.98 7.73 -7.05
N SER A 44 -21.87 8.01 -8.37
CA SER A 44 -21.76 6.97 -9.40
C SER A 44 -20.45 6.16 -9.26
N THR A 45 -19.35 6.81 -8.83
CA THR A 45 -18.09 6.11 -8.54
C THR A 45 -18.24 5.21 -7.32
N THR A 46 -18.88 5.69 -6.26
CA THR A 46 -19.18 4.92 -5.05
C THR A 46 -20.00 3.68 -5.37
N GLU A 47 -21.11 3.87 -6.11
CA GLU A 47 -21.98 2.77 -6.51
C GLU A 47 -21.24 1.73 -7.37
N ARG A 48 -20.45 2.18 -8.34
CA ARG A 48 -19.63 1.30 -9.18
C ARG A 48 -18.64 0.46 -8.37
N ILE A 49 -17.95 1.06 -7.40
CA ILE A 49 -17.00 0.35 -6.54
C ILE A 49 -17.72 -0.70 -5.70
N ILE A 50 -18.83 -0.34 -5.06
CA ILE A 50 -19.62 -1.30 -4.27
C ILE A 50 -20.13 -2.45 -5.13
N LYS A 51 -20.71 -2.15 -6.30
CA LYS A 51 -21.15 -3.17 -7.25
C LYS A 51 -20.02 -4.13 -7.62
N SER A 52 -18.82 -3.58 -7.88
CA SER A 52 -17.66 -4.41 -8.23
C SER A 52 -17.24 -5.36 -7.10
N PHE A 53 -17.32 -4.95 -5.83
CA PHE A 53 -17.07 -5.85 -4.70
C PHE A 53 -18.19 -6.87 -4.51
N ASN A 54 -19.44 -6.48 -4.70
CA ASN A 54 -20.59 -7.40 -4.63
C ASN A 54 -20.51 -8.51 -5.70
N GLU A 55 -20.01 -8.20 -6.91
CA GLU A 55 -19.78 -9.19 -7.97
C GLU A 55 -18.81 -10.31 -7.54
N TYR A 56 -17.93 -10.03 -6.56
CA TYR A 56 -17.01 -11.00 -5.97
C TYR A 56 -17.50 -11.54 -4.60
N GLY A 57 -18.75 -11.31 -4.22
CA GLY A 57 -19.37 -11.86 -3.02
C GLY A 57 -19.04 -11.11 -1.73
N VAL A 58 -18.53 -9.88 -1.80
CA VAL A 58 -18.28 -9.04 -0.63
C VAL A 58 -19.49 -8.15 -0.38
N ASP A 59 -20.13 -8.31 0.78
CA ASP A 59 -21.28 -7.53 1.20
C ASP A 59 -20.94 -6.05 1.34
N ARG A 60 -21.91 -5.18 1.05
CA ARG A 60 -21.83 -3.71 1.11
C ARG A 60 -21.30 -3.23 2.47
N GLU A 61 -21.73 -3.84 3.55
CA GLU A 61 -21.41 -3.47 4.94
C GLU A 61 -19.95 -3.75 5.30
N ARG A 62 -19.26 -4.52 4.48
CA ARG A 62 -17.82 -4.81 4.63
C ARG A 62 -16.91 -3.85 3.89
N VAL A 63 -17.46 -2.92 3.10
CA VAL A 63 -16.70 -1.92 2.33
C VAL A 63 -17.12 -0.53 2.74
N GLU A 64 -16.24 0.16 3.46
CA GLU A 64 -16.40 1.55 3.86
C GLU A 64 -15.67 2.46 2.88
N LEU A 65 -16.35 3.49 2.37
CA LEU A 65 -15.82 4.40 1.37
C LEU A 65 -15.72 5.81 1.95
N ILE A 66 -14.50 6.36 1.98
CA ILE A 66 -14.21 7.69 2.51
C ILE A 66 -13.77 8.59 1.36
N PRO A 67 -14.50 9.66 1.04
CA PRO A 67 -14.19 10.49 -0.13
C PRO A 67 -12.95 11.36 0.07
N THR A 68 -12.96 12.22 1.06
CA THR A 68 -11.87 13.19 1.30
C THR A 68 -11.80 13.54 2.78
N SER A 69 -10.71 14.16 3.19
CA SER A 69 -10.49 14.73 4.52
C SER A 69 -10.27 16.23 4.41
N LYS A 70 -10.57 16.97 5.47
CA LYS A 70 -10.48 18.43 5.52
C LYS A 70 -9.04 18.91 5.70
N SER A 71 -8.18 18.08 6.30
CA SER A 71 -6.78 18.40 6.55
C SER A 71 -5.89 17.16 6.38
N ILE A 72 -4.57 17.37 6.41
CA ILE A 72 -3.59 16.29 6.36
C ILE A 72 -3.59 15.47 7.67
N GLU A 73 -3.84 16.12 8.80
CA GLU A 73 -3.94 15.48 10.11
C GLU A 73 -5.14 14.52 10.14
N GLU A 74 -6.29 14.98 9.63
CA GLU A 74 -7.47 14.13 9.48
C GLU A 74 -7.19 12.97 8.51
N HIS A 75 -6.52 13.24 7.39
CA HIS A 75 -6.12 12.21 6.44
C HIS A 75 -5.27 11.13 7.11
N LEU A 76 -4.22 11.52 7.81
CA LEU A 76 -3.33 10.59 8.48
C LEU A 76 -4.01 9.87 9.65
N SER A 77 -4.91 10.54 10.39
CA SER A 77 -5.62 9.92 11.51
C SER A 77 -6.49 8.73 11.11
N ILE A 78 -6.99 8.71 9.86
CA ILE A 78 -7.80 7.59 9.36
C ILE A 78 -6.97 6.29 9.28
N TYR A 79 -5.64 6.36 9.11
CA TYR A 79 -4.79 5.16 9.18
C TYR A 79 -4.83 4.46 10.54
N ASN A 80 -5.23 5.14 11.62
CA ASN A 80 -5.43 4.51 12.94
C ASN A 80 -6.57 3.49 12.95
N GLN A 81 -7.48 3.55 11.97
CA GLN A 81 -8.60 2.62 11.83
C GLN A 81 -8.23 1.37 11.01
N ILE A 82 -7.00 1.32 10.46
CA ILE A 82 -6.53 0.27 9.56
C ILE A 82 -5.50 -0.59 10.28
N ASP A 83 -5.67 -1.90 10.20
CA ASP A 83 -4.72 -2.89 10.73
C ASP A 83 -3.67 -3.28 9.67
N ILE A 84 -4.09 -3.45 8.41
CA ILE A 84 -3.27 -3.91 7.30
C ILE A 84 -3.63 -3.12 6.05
N ALA A 85 -2.66 -2.49 5.41
CA ALA A 85 -2.85 -1.81 4.13
C ALA A 85 -2.63 -2.77 2.96
N LEU A 86 -3.53 -2.71 1.97
CA LEU A 86 -3.49 -3.48 0.74
C LEU A 86 -3.02 -2.59 -0.40
N ASP A 87 -1.83 -2.87 -0.95
CA ASP A 87 -1.32 -2.11 -2.08
C ASP A 87 -2.03 -2.47 -3.39
N THR A 88 -2.08 -1.52 -4.31
CA THR A 88 -2.67 -1.70 -5.64
C THR A 88 -1.73 -2.45 -6.60
N THR A 89 -2.32 -3.16 -7.54
CA THR A 89 -1.61 -3.86 -8.62
C THR A 89 -2.32 -3.64 -9.97
N PRO A 90 -1.60 -3.47 -11.08
CA PRO A 90 -0.15 -3.51 -11.29
C PRO A 90 0.59 -2.19 -10.98
N TYR A 91 -0.08 -1.15 -10.49
CA TYR A 91 0.51 0.13 -10.17
C TYR A 91 0.48 0.35 -8.65
N ASN A 92 1.62 0.15 -7.99
CA ASN A 92 1.74 0.30 -6.55
C ASN A 92 1.55 1.73 -6.05
N GLY A 93 1.24 1.85 -4.76
CA GLY A 93 1.35 3.10 -4.02
C GLY A 93 2.81 3.54 -3.87
N THR A 94 3.02 4.84 -3.75
CA THR A 94 4.30 5.45 -3.35
C THR A 94 4.07 6.28 -2.10
N THR A 95 3.49 7.47 -2.24
CA THR A 95 3.16 8.34 -1.11
C THR A 95 2.25 7.64 -0.11
N THR A 96 1.20 6.99 -0.57
CA THR A 96 0.26 6.25 0.29
C THR A 96 0.90 5.08 1.02
N THR A 97 1.91 4.44 0.41
CA THR A 97 2.70 3.40 1.08
C THR A 97 3.56 4.01 2.19
N PHE A 98 4.25 5.12 1.92
CA PHE A 98 5.01 5.85 2.94
C PHE A 98 4.13 6.35 4.08
N GLU A 99 2.96 6.91 3.78
CA GLU A 99 1.99 7.36 4.78
C GLU A 99 1.52 6.21 5.68
N ALA A 100 1.13 5.07 5.10
CA ALA A 100 0.73 3.88 5.85
C ALA A 100 1.85 3.42 6.80
N LEU A 101 3.08 3.29 6.30
CA LEU A 101 4.25 2.88 7.08
C LEU A 101 4.60 3.89 8.19
N TRP A 102 4.49 5.21 7.90
CA TRP A 102 4.70 6.27 8.88
C TRP A 102 3.67 6.23 10.01
N MET A 103 2.44 5.89 9.66
CA MET A 103 1.33 5.69 10.62
C MET A 103 1.35 4.31 11.29
N GLY A 104 2.39 3.51 11.04
CA GLY A 104 2.58 2.21 11.65
C GLY A 104 1.72 1.10 11.05
N VAL A 105 1.14 1.29 9.86
CA VAL A 105 0.31 0.28 9.20
C VAL A 105 1.16 -0.58 8.26
N PRO A 106 1.25 -1.91 8.49
CA PRO A 106 1.94 -2.81 7.57
C PRO A 106 1.24 -2.83 6.20
N VAL A 107 2.02 -2.79 5.14
CA VAL A 107 1.54 -2.82 3.75
C VAL A 107 1.91 -4.16 3.13
N ILE A 108 0.97 -4.81 2.43
CA ILE A 108 1.26 -5.98 1.61
C ILE A 108 1.38 -5.52 0.16
N ALA A 109 2.48 -5.85 -0.51
CA ALA A 109 2.73 -5.48 -1.90
C ALA A 109 2.97 -6.70 -2.78
N LEU A 110 2.31 -6.72 -3.95
CA LEU A 110 2.56 -7.73 -4.98
C LEU A 110 3.67 -7.24 -5.91
N TRP A 111 4.73 -8.03 -6.01
CA TRP A 111 5.85 -7.77 -6.90
C TRP A 111 5.47 -8.06 -8.35
N GLY A 112 5.80 -7.17 -9.25
CA GLY A 112 5.53 -7.33 -10.67
C GLY A 112 6.78 -7.15 -11.55
N ASN A 113 6.57 -7.10 -12.84
CA ASN A 113 7.66 -7.07 -13.84
C ASN A 113 7.98 -5.65 -14.39
N ARG A 114 7.30 -4.61 -13.88
CA ARG A 114 7.50 -3.22 -14.31
C ARG A 114 7.87 -2.35 -13.11
N HIS A 115 8.53 -1.21 -13.37
CA HIS A 115 8.84 -0.23 -12.32
C HIS A 115 7.63 0.09 -11.44
N ALA A 116 6.50 0.45 -12.04
CA ALA A 116 5.29 0.83 -11.29
C ALA A 116 4.74 -0.29 -10.36
N SER A 117 5.04 -1.55 -10.65
CA SER A 117 4.63 -2.71 -9.84
C SER A 117 5.73 -3.23 -8.90
N ARG A 118 6.82 -2.47 -8.74
CA ARG A 118 7.95 -2.80 -7.86
C ARG A 118 8.17 -1.76 -6.76
N VAL A 119 7.49 -0.62 -6.84
CA VAL A 119 7.70 0.50 -5.91
C VAL A 119 7.37 0.09 -4.48
N GLY A 120 6.21 -0.51 -4.23
CA GLY A 120 5.82 -0.98 -2.90
C GLY A 120 6.81 -2.01 -2.33
N GLY A 121 7.20 -2.99 -3.17
CA GLY A 121 8.19 -4.01 -2.79
C GLY A 121 9.57 -3.40 -2.50
N SER A 122 10.02 -2.43 -3.31
CA SER A 122 11.27 -1.70 -3.08
C SER A 122 11.25 -0.96 -1.73
N ILE A 123 10.18 -0.24 -1.43
CA ILE A 123 10.03 0.48 -0.16
C ILE A 123 10.12 -0.49 1.02
N LEU A 124 9.33 -1.57 0.99
CA LEU A 124 9.29 -2.56 2.06
C LEU A 124 10.62 -3.27 2.27
N THR A 125 11.32 -3.63 1.20
CA THR A 125 12.63 -4.27 1.28
C THR A 125 13.68 -3.36 1.93
N ASN A 126 13.69 -2.08 1.57
CA ASN A 126 14.64 -1.10 2.12
C ASN A 126 14.42 -0.81 3.61
N ILE A 127 13.23 -1.07 4.16
CA ILE A 127 12.95 -0.96 5.59
C ILE A 127 12.94 -2.32 6.31
N SER A 128 13.52 -3.36 5.69
CA SER A 128 13.62 -4.73 6.24
C SER A 128 12.25 -5.37 6.54
N HIS A 129 11.29 -5.19 5.62
CA HIS A 129 9.96 -5.81 5.61
C HIS A 129 9.68 -6.58 4.31
N SER A 130 10.70 -7.20 3.70
CA SER A 130 10.57 -8.03 2.50
C SER A 130 9.58 -9.20 2.66
N ASN A 131 9.33 -9.65 3.88
CA ASN A 131 8.33 -10.67 4.20
C ASN A 131 6.86 -10.23 3.96
N LEU A 132 6.63 -8.97 3.62
CA LEU A 132 5.33 -8.42 3.19
C LEU A 132 5.29 -8.17 1.67
N VAL A 133 6.34 -8.54 0.96
CA VAL A 133 6.43 -8.51 -0.51
C VAL A 133 6.24 -9.93 -1.01
N VAL A 134 5.34 -10.11 -1.95
CA VAL A 134 4.95 -11.42 -2.49
C VAL A 134 4.98 -11.43 -4.01
N ASP A 135 5.18 -12.60 -4.62
CA ASP A 135 5.33 -12.76 -6.06
C ASP A 135 4.07 -13.30 -6.74
N SER A 136 3.08 -13.77 -5.95
CA SER A 136 1.83 -14.31 -6.47
C SER A 136 0.60 -13.72 -5.76
N LYS A 137 -0.55 -13.77 -6.42
CA LYS A 137 -1.83 -13.36 -5.83
C LYS A 137 -2.24 -14.30 -4.68
N GLU A 138 -1.89 -15.55 -4.80
CA GLU A 138 -2.13 -16.60 -3.81
C GLU A 138 -1.37 -16.29 -2.52
N ASP A 139 -0.09 -15.94 -2.62
CA ASP A 139 0.73 -15.54 -1.49
C ASP A 139 0.26 -14.19 -0.89
N TYR A 140 -0.24 -13.27 -1.73
CA TYR A 140 -0.83 -12.02 -1.23
C TYR A 140 -2.01 -12.28 -0.29
N ILE A 141 -2.93 -13.17 -0.71
CA ILE A 141 -4.08 -13.57 0.10
C ILE A 141 -3.64 -14.31 1.36
N LYS A 142 -2.66 -15.21 1.22
CA LYS A 142 -2.10 -16.00 2.33
C LYS A 142 -1.48 -15.08 3.38
N VAL A 143 -0.62 -14.15 2.99
CA VAL A 143 0.03 -13.19 3.91
C VAL A 143 -1.00 -12.28 4.58
N ALA A 144 -2.03 -11.82 3.84
CA ALA A 144 -3.12 -11.04 4.41
C ALA A 144 -3.88 -11.80 5.51
N LYS A 145 -4.16 -13.08 5.28
CA LYS A 145 -4.80 -13.97 6.25
C LYS A 145 -3.91 -14.22 7.46
N GLU A 146 -2.66 -14.60 7.25
CA GLU A 146 -1.69 -14.89 8.33
C GLU A 146 -1.47 -13.68 9.26
N LEU A 147 -1.39 -12.47 8.69
CA LEU A 147 -1.33 -11.24 9.48
C LEU A 147 -2.62 -11.03 10.28
N ALA A 148 -3.77 -11.17 9.63
CA ALA A 148 -5.08 -10.98 10.24
C ALA A 148 -5.33 -11.95 11.42
N GLU A 149 -4.82 -13.16 11.33
CA GLU A 149 -4.90 -14.19 12.38
C GLU A 149 -3.89 -13.96 13.52
N ASN A 150 -2.95 -13.03 13.37
CA ASN A 150 -1.91 -12.77 14.37
C ASN A 150 -1.82 -11.29 14.76
N PRO A 151 -2.75 -10.78 15.59
CA PRO A 151 -2.74 -9.38 16.06
C PRO A 151 -1.44 -8.99 16.78
N ASN A 152 -0.82 -9.93 17.49
CA ASN A 152 0.46 -9.67 18.16
C ASN A 152 1.59 -9.38 17.15
N ARG A 153 1.60 -10.05 16.00
CA ARG A 153 2.55 -9.78 14.92
C ARG A 153 2.29 -8.40 14.31
N ILE A 154 1.03 -8.03 14.07
CA ILE A 154 0.66 -6.69 13.61
C ILE A 154 1.16 -5.63 14.59
N ASN A 155 0.89 -5.78 15.88
CA ASN A 155 1.32 -4.83 16.90
C ASN A 155 2.85 -4.68 16.97
N LYS A 156 3.60 -5.78 16.91
CA LYS A 156 5.07 -5.73 16.86
C LYS A 156 5.57 -4.95 15.64
N ILE A 157 4.97 -5.17 14.46
CA ILE A 157 5.32 -4.44 13.25
C ILE A 157 5.00 -2.95 13.43
N ARG A 158 3.80 -2.58 13.88
CA ARG A 158 3.35 -1.20 14.07
C ARG A 158 4.29 -0.38 14.95
N HIS A 159 4.78 -0.96 16.05
CA HIS A 159 5.68 -0.27 16.99
C HIS A 159 7.04 0.10 16.38
N HIS A 160 7.48 -0.61 15.36
CA HIS A 160 8.81 -0.42 14.78
C HIS A 160 8.81 0.27 13.41
N LEU A 161 7.68 0.28 12.68
CA LEU A 161 7.62 0.76 11.29
C LEU A 161 8.09 2.20 11.14
N ARG A 162 7.55 3.14 11.93
CA ARG A 162 7.95 4.55 11.86
C ARG A 162 9.44 4.74 12.13
N LYS A 163 9.99 4.07 13.14
CA LYS A 163 11.42 4.13 13.45
C LYS A 163 12.26 3.57 12.32
N LYS A 164 11.89 2.42 11.76
CA LYS A 164 12.59 1.84 10.62
C LYS A 164 12.56 2.73 9.39
N LEU A 165 11.42 3.35 9.10
CA LEU A 165 11.28 4.27 7.99
C LEU A 165 12.11 5.54 8.21
N SER A 166 12.02 6.18 9.37
CA SER A 166 12.78 7.41 9.69
C SER A 166 14.29 7.21 9.74
N SER A 167 14.76 6.00 10.03
CA SER A 167 16.20 5.65 10.02
C SER A 167 16.67 5.04 8.69
N SER A 168 15.80 4.94 7.70
CA SER A 168 16.12 4.40 6.37
C SER A 168 16.77 5.45 5.47
N SER A 169 17.36 4.99 4.37
CA SER A 169 17.90 5.86 3.31
C SER A 169 16.85 6.80 2.67
N TYR A 170 15.57 6.53 2.84
CA TYR A 170 14.49 7.40 2.37
C TYR A 170 14.39 8.72 3.16
N CYS A 171 14.85 8.74 4.41
CA CYS A 171 14.83 9.90 5.28
C CYS A 171 16.25 10.48 5.51
N ASP A 172 17.22 10.13 4.66
CA ASP A 172 18.58 10.68 4.66
C ASP A 172 18.83 11.53 3.41
N PRO A 173 18.49 12.84 3.45
CA PRO A 173 18.64 13.73 2.29
C PRO A 173 20.12 13.90 1.88
N ALA A 174 21.06 13.83 2.81
CA ALA A 174 22.48 13.98 2.51
C ALA A 174 23.01 12.78 1.73
N ALA A 175 22.66 11.56 2.14
CA ALA A 175 23.02 10.35 1.41
C ALA A 175 22.33 10.29 0.05
N PHE A 176 21.07 10.76 -0.07
CA PHE A 176 20.37 10.85 -1.33
C PHE A 176 21.07 11.80 -2.31
N SER A 177 21.42 13.02 -1.87
CA SER A 177 22.12 14.00 -2.71
C SER A 177 23.45 13.45 -3.24
N LYS A 178 24.27 12.84 -2.37
CA LYS A 178 25.54 12.21 -2.79
C LYS A 178 25.36 11.13 -3.86
N LYS A 179 24.32 10.29 -3.72
CA LYS A 179 24.03 9.25 -4.73
C LYS A 179 23.57 9.85 -6.06
N MET A 180 22.78 10.91 -6.03
CA MET A 180 22.34 11.62 -7.24
C MET A 180 23.52 12.29 -7.95
N GLU A 181 24.39 12.97 -7.21
CA GLU A 181 25.60 13.59 -7.74
C GLU A 181 26.52 12.53 -8.38
N ALA A 182 26.74 11.41 -7.72
CA ALA A 182 27.54 10.31 -8.27
C ALA A 182 26.93 9.74 -9.56
N ALA A 183 25.61 9.56 -9.61
CA ALA A 183 24.92 9.10 -10.82
C ALA A 183 25.05 10.09 -11.99
N TYR A 184 24.94 11.39 -11.73
CA TYR A 184 25.14 12.42 -12.77
C TYR A 184 26.57 12.43 -13.27
N CYS A 185 27.58 12.31 -12.39
CA CYS A 185 28.98 12.22 -12.78
C CYS A 185 29.24 10.97 -13.64
N GLU A 186 28.65 9.83 -13.28
CA GLU A 186 28.77 8.61 -14.06
C GLU A 186 28.14 8.74 -15.46
N MET A 187 26.91 9.27 -15.54
CA MET A 187 26.24 9.53 -16.82
C MET A 187 27.07 10.48 -17.72
N TRP A 188 27.62 11.54 -17.14
CA TRP A 188 28.49 12.46 -17.87
C TRP A 188 29.75 11.76 -18.40
N ASN A 189 30.42 10.97 -17.54
CA ASN A 189 31.62 10.25 -17.94
C ASN A 189 31.35 9.19 -19.03
N GLN A 190 30.20 8.54 -19.00
CA GLN A 190 29.80 7.61 -20.06
C GLN A 190 29.55 8.34 -21.37
N TRP A 191 28.79 9.44 -21.33
CA TRP A 191 28.51 10.22 -22.52
C TRP A 191 29.77 10.83 -23.14
N SER A 192 30.67 11.44 -22.34
CA SER A 192 31.89 12.06 -22.81
C SER A 192 32.88 11.05 -23.46
N LYS A 193 32.83 9.77 -23.05
CA LYS A 193 33.66 8.70 -23.66
C LYS A 193 33.07 8.15 -24.96
N SER A 194 31.79 8.43 -25.22
CA SER A 194 31.09 7.96 -26.42
C SER A 194 31.12 8.99 -27.56
N GLN A 195 31.73 10.17 -27.35
CA GLN A 195 32.00 11.20 -28.36
C GLN A 195 33.35 11.00 -28.98
#